data_a6ba625880f1796fdc1644c6c78f8a60
#
_entry.id   a6ba625880f1796fdc1644c6c78f8a60
#
_cell.length_a   1.000
_cell.length_b   1.000
_cell.length_c   1.000
_cell.angle_alpha   90.00
_cell.angle_beta   90.00
_cell.angle_gamma   90.00
#
_symmetry.space_group_name_H-M   'P 1'
#
loop_
_entity.id
_entity.type
_entity.pdbx_description
1 polymer ?
#
loop_
_entity_poly.entity_id
_entity_poly.type
_entity_poly.pdbx_seq_one_letter_code
_entity_poly.pdbx_strand_id
1 'polypeptide(L)'
;LKWEADNVIAVWTDNGNDPTYPPGKPQDMLDFCYFGGIYRDCWLVAHGAVYITDPNYEKVTAGGGLFVAYDRVSDAQADICLQLHLRNDGRQTFNGVVEYELLQPDGKQAALINTTVRVKAGNAQTVKDKLTLKQPLLWSPEEPTLYDLVVRIRDKEGNVVDGYRRRMGIRSIE
;
A
#
# COMPACT_ATOMS: atom_id res chain seq x y z
N LEU A 1 20.27 -9.20 9.89
CA LEU A 1 20.87 -9.56 8.60
C LEU A 1 22.37 -9.34 8.64
N LYS A 2 23.12 -10.26 8.06
CA LYS A 2 24.55 -10.08 7.81
C LYS A 2 24.71 -9.49 6.43
N TRP A 3 25.33 -8.32 6.32
CA TRP A 3 25.63 -7.69 5.05
C TRP A 3 26.77 -8.45 4.36
N GLU A 4 26.69 -8.60 3.04
CA GLU A 4 27.70 -9.27 2.19
C GLU A 4 28.00 -10.73 2.61
N ALA A 5 27.02 -11.41 3.22
CA ALA A 5 27.13 -12.80 3.64
C ALA A 5 25.80 -13.53 3.45
N ASP A 6 25.86 -14.86 3.43
CA ASP A 6 24.68 -15.71 3.36
C ASP A 6 23.81 -15.54 4.61
N ASN A 7 22.52 -15.32 4.37
CA ASN A 7 21.49 -15.29 5.40
C ASN A 7 20.53 -16.44 5.16
N VAL A 8 20.26 -17.23 6.19
CA VAL A 8 19.35 -18.36 6.14
C VAL A 8 18.06 -17.99 6.83
N ILE A 9 16.94 -18.16 6.14
CA ILE A 9 15.59 -18.01 6.69
C ILE A 9 15.01 -19.42 6.81
N ALA A 10 14.66 -19.85 8.03
CA ALA A 10 13.92 -21.07 8.26
C ALA A 10 12.47 -20.72 8.59
N VAL A 11 11.55 -21.33 7.87
CA VAL A 11 10.10 -21.17 8.09
C VAL A 11 9.52 -22.50 8.51
N TRP A 12 8.91 -22.53 9.68
CA TRP A 12 8.12 -23.68 10.15
C TRP A 12 6.64 -23.33 10.06
N THR A 13 5.87 -24.22 9.45
CA THR A 13 4.42 -24.08 9.30
C THR A 13 3.74 -25.27 9.92
N ASP A 14 2.64 -25.02 10.62
CA ASP A 14 1.80 -26.03 11.25
C ASP A 14 0.35 -25.66 11.00
N ASN A 15 -0.41 -26.60 10.46
CA ASN A 15 -1.86 -26.50 10.29
C ASN A 15 -2.61 -27.56 11.09
N GLY A 16 -2.02 -28.04 12.18
CA GLY A 16 -2.68 -28.92 13.15
C GLY A 16 -4.01 -28.31 13.62
N ASN A 17 -4.89 -29.18 14.09
CA ASN A 17 -6.21 -28.77 14.56
C ASN A 17 -6.11 -27.97 15.87
N ASP A 18 -6.18 -26.66 15.79
CA ASP A 18 -6.14 -25.75 16.92
C ASP A 18 -7.38 -24.83 16.93
N PRO A 19 -8.33 -25.03 17.87
CA PRO A 19 -9.54 -24.23 17.92
C PRO A 19 -9.32 -22.78 18.35
N THR A 20 -8.13 -22.41 18.77
CA THR A 20 -7.80 -21.01 19.15
C THR A 20 -7.49 -20.13 17.95
N TYR A 21 -7.24 -20.72 16.78
CA TYR A 21 -7.03 -20.01 15.52
C TYR A 21 -8.28 -20.03 14.63
N PRO A 22 -8.49 -19.01 13.81
CA PRO A 22 -9.55 -19.05 12.80
C PRO A 22 -9.41 -20.28 11.87
N PRO A 23 -10.48 -20.92 11.51
CA PRO A 23 -11.90 -20.57 11.76
C PRO A 23 -12.46 -20.98 13.12
N GLY A 24 -11.66 -21.50 14.05
CA GLY A 24 -12.10 -21.85 15.40
C GLY A 24 -12.96 -23.10 15.48
N LYS A 25 -12.93 -23.95 14.45
CA LYS A 25 -13.64 -25.23 14.36
C LYS A 25 -12.65 -26.37 14.09
N PRO A 26 -12.93 -27.60 14.56
CA PRO A 26 -12.18 -28.76 14.15
C PRO A 26 -12.19 -28.94 12.62
N GLN A 27 -11.08 -29.42 12.06
CA GLN A 27 -10.92 -29.55 10.60
C GLN A 27 -11.93 -30.50 9.96
N ASP A 28 -12.36 -31.51 10.68
CA ASP A 28 -13.40 -32.49 10.26
C ASP A 28 -14.82 -31.89 10.22
N MET A 29 -15.00 -30.70 10.79
CA MET A 29 -16.27 -29.95 10.78
C MET A 29 -16.31 -28.83 9.75
N LEU A 30 -15.26 -28.69 8.94
CA LEU A 30 -15.18 -27.66 7.90
C LEU A 30 -15.78 -28.18 6.59
N ASP A 31 -16.52 -27.33 5.90
CA ASP A 31 -17.08 -27.56 4.57
C ASP A 31 -16.14 -27.12 3.43
N PHE A 32 -14.86 -26.87 3.74
CA PHE A 32 -13.82 -26.48 2.80
C PHE A 32 -12.47 -27.12 3.17
N CYS A 33 -11.57 -27.19 2.18
CA CYS A 33 -10.22 -27.71 2.41
C CYS A 33 -9.37 -26.74 3.21
N TYR A 34 -8.68 -27.25 4.23
CA TYR A 34 -7.78 -26.51 5.10
C TYR A 34 -6.33 -26.91 4.83
N PHE A 35 -5.74 -26.29 3.82
CA PHE A 35 -4.37 -26.55 3.43
C PHE A 35 -3.40 -25.78 4.32
N GLY A 36 -2.33 -26.45 4.73
CA GLY A 36 -1.21 -25.82 5.45
C GLY A 36 -0.04 -25.46 4.53
N GLY A 37 0.96 -24.85 5.11
CA GLY A 37 2.16 -24.45 4.42
C GLY A 37 2.08 -23.09 3.74
N ILE A 38 3.08 -22.82 2.91
CA ILE A 38 3.17 -21.58 2.12
C ILE A 38 2.54 -21.84 0.76
N TYR A 39 1.36 -21.33 0.51
CA TYR A 39 0.62 -21.54 -0.74
C TYR A 39 0.49 -20.29 -1.61
N ARG A 40 1.08 -19.17 -1.16
CA ARG A 40 1.16 -17.90 -1.88
C ARG A 40 2.57 -17.35 -1.86
N ASP A 41 2.81 -16.29 -2.63
CA ASP A 41 4.10 -15.65 -2.76
C ASP A 41 4.68 -15.20 -1.41
N CYS A 42 6.00 -15.33 -1.28
CA CYS A 42 6.78 -14.75 -0.20
C CYS A 42 7.60 -13.60 -0.75
N TRP A 43 7.59 -12.49 -0.04
CA TRP A 43 8.28 -11.28 -0.44
C TRP A 43 9.30 -10.88 0.62
N LEU A 44 10.51 -10.55 0.19
CA LEU A 44 11.49 -9.85 0.99
C LEU A 44 11.51 -8.39 0.55
N VAL A 45 11.05 -7.50 1.41
CA VAL A 45 11.02 -6.06 1.13
C VAL A 45 12.18 -5.39 1.85
N ALA A 46 13.01 -4.66 1.10
CA ALA A 46 14.08 -3.84 1.64
C ALA A 46 13.78 -2.36 1.32
N HIS A 47 13.94 -1.51 2.30
CA HIS A 47 13.72 -0.07 2.18
C HIS A 47 14.83 0.73 2.86
N GLY A 48 14.92 2.03 2.57
CA GLY A 48 15.78 2.98 3.27
C GLY A 48 15.27 3.34 4.67
N ALA A 49 15.89 4.33 5.28
CA ALA A 49 15.48 4.80 6.61
C ALA A 49 14.12 5.51 6.61
N VAL A 50 13.72 6.09 5.48
CA VAL A 50 12.40 6.71 5.30
C VAL A 50 11.63 5.89 4.29
N TYR A 51 10.42 5.45 4.65
CA TYR A 51 9.67 4.51 3.83
C TYR A 51 8.16 4.57 4.06
N ILE A 52 7.42 4.05 3.09
CA ILE A 52 5.99 3.77 3.18
C ILE A 52 5.83 2.48 3.99
N THR A 53 5.05 2.52 5.06
CA THR A 53 4.92 1.38 5.97
C THR A 53 4.13 0.23 5.36
N ASP A 54 4.40 -0.98 5.81
CA ASP A 54 3.55 -2.13 5.51
C ASP A 54 2.31 -2.10 6.40
N PRO A 55 1.08 -2.20 5.83
CA PRO A 55 -0.16 -2.08 6.60
C PRO A 55 -0.35 -3.21 7.62
N ASN A 56 0.17 -4.40 7.37
CA ASN A 56 0.03 -5.53 8.27
C ASN A 56 1.07 -5.48 9.40
N TYR A 57 2.30 -5.06 9.09
CA TYR A 57 3.39 -5.01 10.05
C TYR A 57 3.21 -3.88 11.07
N GLU A 58 2.85 -2.69 10.62
CA GLU A 58 2.63 -1.52 11.51
C GLU A 58 1.42 -1.67 12.44
N LYS A 59 0.49 -2.56 12.13
CA LYS A 59 -0.74 -2.79 12.93
C LYS A 59 -1.56 -1.53 13.15
N VAL A 60 -1.46 -0.57 12.24
CA VAL A 60 -2.31 0.62 12.22
C VAL A 60 -3.59 0.27 11.48
N THR A 61 -4.69 0.10 12.22
CA THR A 61 -5.98 -0.30 11.64
C THR A 61 -6.43 0.69 10.57
N ALA A 62 -6.64 0.19 9.34
CA ALA A 62 -7.04 0.96 8.16
C ALA A 62 -6.19 2.22 7.92
N GLY A 63 -4.89 2.19 8.28
CA GLY A 63 -4.06 3.39 8.24
C GLY A 63 -2.59 3.18 7.94
N GLY A 64 -2.08 1.94 7.98
CA GLY A 64 -0.70 1.63 7.55
C GLY A 64 -0.59 1.57 6.04
N GLY A 65 0.59 1.88 5.49
CA GLY A 65 0.85 1.85 4.06
C GLY A 65 0.09 2.90 3.27
N LEU A 66 -0.34 2.53 2.07
CA LEU A 66 -1.18 3.35 1.20
C LEU A 66 -2.62 2.86 1.26
N PHE A 67 -3.53 3.72 1.72
CA PHE A 67 -4.97 3.51 1.69
C PHE A 67 -5.60 4.47 0.69
N VAL A 68 -6.48 3.94 -0.18
CA VAL A 68 -7.18 4.70 -1.21
C VAL A 68 -8.68 4.49 -1.04
N ALA A 69 -9.42 5.57 -0.96
CA ALA A 69 -10.87 5.58 -0.95
C ALA A 69 -11.40 6.55 -2.01
N TYR A 70 -12.65 6.42 -2.35
CA TYR A 70 -13.31 7.29 -3.30
C TYR A 70 -14.44 8.07 -2.65
N ASP A 71 -14.57 9.31 -3.05
CA ASP A 71 -15.67 10.20 -2.70
C ASP A 71 -16.24 10.80 -3.99
N ARG A 72 -17.56 10.96 -4.10
CA ARG A 72 -18.22 11.58 -5.26
C ARG A 72 -17.78 10.98 -6.61
N VAL A 73 -18.04 9.72 -6.84
CA VAL A 73 -17.75 9.07 -8.13
C VAL A 73 -18.90 9.23 -9.09
N SER A 74 -18.60 9.79 -10.27
CA SER A 74 -19.53 9.93 -11.38
C SER A 74 -18.75 10.01 -12.71
N ASP A 75 -19.45 9.96 -13.85
CA ASP A 75 -18.82 10.14 -15.16
C ASP A 75 -18.17 11.53 -15.34
N ALA A 76 -18.67 12.53 -14.62
CA ALA A 76 -18.14 13.88 -14.69
C ALA A 76 -16.89 14.07 -13.80
N GLN A 77 -16.83 13.40 -12.67
CA GLN A 77 -15.78 13.60 -11.68
C GLN A 77 -15.68 12.44 -10.69
N ALA A 78 -14.46 12.15 -10.26
CA ALA A 78 -14.16 11.33 -9.08
C ALA A 78 -13.17 12.03 -8.16
N ASP A 79 -13.43 11.98 -6.87
CA ASP A 79 -12.51 12.40 -5.83
C ASP A 79 -11.83 11.16 -5.23
N ILE A 80 -10.51 11.11 -5.35
CA ILE A 80 -9.67 10.03 -4.86
C ILE A 80 -9.03 10.50 -3.56
N CYS A 81 -9.46 9.93 -2.44
CA CYS A 81 -8.92 10.20 -1.12
C CYS A 81 -7.72 9.29 -0.85
N LEU A 82 -6.57 9.89 -0.60
CA LEU A 82 -5.30 9.21 -0.39
C LEU A 82 -4.88 9.35 1.08
N GLN A 83 -4.54 8.24 1.70
CA GLN A 83 -3.93 8.24 3.03
C GLN A 83 -2.64 7.42 2.95
N LEU A 84 -1.53 8.06 3.27
CA LEU A 84 -0.21 7.45 3.24
C LEU A 84 0.42 7.51 4.63
N HIS A 85 0.84 6.36 5.13
CA HIS A 85 1.56 6.27 6.39
C HIS A 85 3.06 6.10 6.12
N LEU A 86 3.84 7.08 6.58
CA LEU A 86 5.29 7.16 6.42
C LEU A 86 5.99 6.96 7.76
N ARG A 87 7.14 6.30 7.73
CA ARG A 87 8.01 6.14 8.88
C ARG A 87 9.43 6.61 8.57
N ASN A 88 10.08 7.18 9.57
CA ASN A 88 11.47 7.58 9.51
C ASN A 88 12.23 6.92 10.67
N ASP A 89 12.93 5.85 10.38
CA ASP A 89 13.82 5.14 11.33
C ASP A 89 15.26 5.70 11.30
N GLY A 90 15.47 6.78 10.56
CA GLY A 90 16.74 7.50 10.52
C GLY A 90 17.02 8.30 11.79
N ARG A 91 18.22 8.85 11.87
CA ARG A 91 18.69 9.64 13.02
C ARG A 91 18.36 11.14 12.92
N GLN A 92 17.90 11.60 11.78
CA GLN A 92 17.59 13.00 11.52
C GLN A 92 16.14 13.16 11.05
N THR A 93 15.58 14.36 11.27
CA THR A 93 14.28 14.70 10.71
C THR A 93 14.35 14.67 9.19
N PHE A 94 13.47 13.92 8.57
CA PHE A 94 13.26 13.92 7.13
C PHE A 94 12.37 15.11 6.74
N ASN A 95 12.80 15.85 5.73
CA ASN A 95 11.97 16.84 5.05
C ASN A 95 12.00 16.50 3.56
N GLY A 96 10.84 16.41 2.96
CA GLY A 96 10.73 15.99 1.57
C GLY A 96 9.34 16.22 1.01
N VAL A 97 9.07 15.54 -0.09
CA VAL A 97 7.80 15.63 -0.82
C VAL A 97 7.27 14.24 -1.08
N VAL A 98 5.99 14.04 -0.84
CA VAL A 98 5.23 12.91 -1.37
C VAL A 98 4.61 13.34 -2.69
N GLU A 99 4.96 12.64 -3.75
CA GLU A 99 4.43 12.80 -5.10
C GLU A 99 3.44 11.67 -5.38
N TYR A 100 2.23 12.01 -5.78
CA TYR A 100 1.22 11.06 -6.25
C TYR A 100 0.94 11.33 -7.72
N GLU A 101 1.29 10.39 -8.55
CA GLU A 101 1.06 10.41 -10.00
C GLU A 101 0.02 9.36 -10.37
N LEU A 102 -1.07 9.79 -11.00
CA LEU A 102 -2.10 8.90 -11.52
C LEU A 102 -1.92 8.75 -13.03
N LEU A 103 -1.71 7.52 -13.48
CA LEU A 103 -1.54 7.19 -14.89
C LEU A 103 -2.79 6.48 -15.42
N GLN A 104 -3.20 6.86 -16.62
CA GLN A 104 -4.25 6.19 -17.39
C GLN A 104 -3.77 4.79 -17.84
N PRO A 105 -4.69 3.92 -18.33
CA PRO A 105 -4.34 2.62 -18.88
C PRO A 105 -3.31 2.67 -20.02
N ASP A 106 -3.28 3.77 -20.77
CA ASP A 106 -2.33 4.00 -21.87
C ASP A 106 -0.97 4.56 -21.39
N GLY A 107 -0.80 4.72 -20.09
CA GLY A 107 0.42 5.23 -19.45
C GLY A 107 0.53 6.76 -19.41
N LYS A 108 -0.46 7.50 -19.94
CA LYS A 108 -0.44 8.96 -19.85
C LYS A 108 -0.80 9.43 -18.44
N GLN A 109 -0.18 10.52 -18.03
CA GLN A 109 -0.48 11.16 -16.76
C GLN A 109 -1.88 11.77 -16.77
N ALA A 110 -2.76 11.25 -15.89
CA ALA A 110 -4.11 11.79 -15.67
C ALA A 110 -4.12 12.91 -14.64
N ALA A 111 -3.29 12.77 -13.59
CA ALA A 111 -3.16 13.77 -12.54
C ALA A 111 -1.83 13.61 -11.80
N LEU A 112 -1.40 14.72 -11.16
CA LEU A 112 -0.20 14.77 -10.33
C LEU A 112 -0.47 15.73 -9.16
N ILE A 113 -0.16 15.30 -7.94
CA ILE A 113 -0.14 16.17 -6.77
C ILE A 113 1.13 15.93 -5.96
N ASN A 114 1.59 17.00 -5.29
CA ASN A 114 2.77 16.98 -4.44
C ASN A 114 2.43 17.55 -3.08
N THR A 115 2.83 16.85 -2.02
CA THR A 115 2.60 17.25 -0.63
C THR A 115 3.90 17.27 0.15
N THR A 116 4.25 18.44 0.72
CA THR A 116 5.43 18.56 1.57
C THR A 116 5.22 17.83 2.88
N VAL A 117 6.22 17.05 3.29
CA VAL A 117 6.18 16.27 4.52
C VAL A 117 7.40 16.52 5.39
N ARG A 118 7.20 16.39 6.71
CA ARG A 118 8.26 16.47 7.70
C ARG A 118 8.08 15.37 8.74
N VAL A 119 8.91 14.34 8.68
CA VAL A 119 8.85 13.20 9.59
C VAL A 119 10.05 13.23 10.53
N LYS A 120 9.80 13.38 11.84
CA LYS A 120 10.86 13.38 12.86
C LYS A 120 11.56 12.03 12.92
N ALA A 121 12.84 12.03 13.33
CA ALA A 121 13.60 10.81 13.59
C ALA A 121 12.87 9.87 14.55
N GLY A 122 12.83 8.58 14.24
CA GLY A 122 12.16 7.54 15.01
C GLY A 122 10.63 7.60 15.02
N ASN A 123 10.01 8.46 14.22
CA ASN A 123 8.56 8.67 14.21
C ASN A 123 7.91 8.26 12.89
N ALA A 124 6.59 8.11 12.95
CA ALA A 124 5.74 7.94 11.79
C ALA A 124 4.76 9.11 11.65
N GLN A 125 4.24 9.31 10.46
CA GLN A 125 3.26 10.33 10.11
C GLN A 125 2.26 9.80 9.09
N THR A 126 0.99 10.08 9.29
CA THR A 126 -0.05 9.89 8.28
C THR A 126 -0.24 11.16 7.48
N VAL A 127 -0.12 11.07 6.16
CA VAL A 127 -0.39 12.14 5.20
C VAL A 127 -1.74 11.85 4.56
N LYS A 128 -2.60 12.86 4.48
CA LYS A 128 -3.92 12.75 3.84
C LYS A 128 -4.01 13.77 2.73
N ASP A 129 -4.32 13.27 1.56
CA ASP A 129 -4.44 14.07 0.35
C ASP A 129 -5.70 13.72 -0.42
N LYS A 130 -6.08 14.59 -1.34
CA LYS A 130 -7.22 14.39 -2.21
C LYS A 130 -6.84 14.79 -3.64
N LEU A 131 -7.08 13.87 -4.56
CA LEU A 131 -6.89 14.09 -5.98
C LEU A 131 -8.27 14.07 -6.65
N THR A 132 -8.58 15.12 -7.39
CA THR A 132 -9.82 15.20 -8.16
C THR A 132 -9.54 14.93 -9.63
N LEU A 133 -10.19 13.91 -10.20
CA LEU A 133 -10.09 13.55 -11.59
C LEU A 133 -11.39 13.92 -12.31
N LYS A 134 -11.29 14.70 -13.40
CA LYS A 134 -12.41 15.02 -14.28
C LYS A 134 -12.58 13.97 -15.36
N GLN A 135 -13.81 13.61 -15.67
CA GLN A 135 -14.18 12.62 -16.67
C GLN A 135 -13.39 11.31 -16.52
N PRO A 136 -13.44 10.67 -15.34
CA PRO A 136 -12.70 9.44 -15.10
C PRO A 136 -13.21 8.31 -15.99
N LEU A 137 -12.31 7.43 -16.39
CA LEU A 137 -12.68 6.12 -16.93
C LEU A 137 -13.08 5.24 -15.74
N LEU A 138 -14.37 4.97 -15.59
CA LEU A 138 -14.87 4.18 -14.46
C LEU A 138 -14.59 2.68 -14.68
N TRP A 139 -14.43 1.98 -13.59
CA TRP A 139 -14.30 0.53 -13.59
C TRP A 139 -15.68 -0.12 -13.46
N SER A 140 -15.96 -1.09 -14.32
CA SER A 140 -17.08 -2.03 -14.15
C SER A 140 -16.60 -3.46 -14.49
N PRO A 141 -17.39 -4.50 -14.18
CA PRO A 141 -17.07 -5.87 -14.61
C PRO A 141 -17.00 -6.00 -16.15
N GLU A 142 -17.79 -5.23 -16.88
CA GLU A 142 -17.84 -5.21 -18.36
C GLU A 142 -16.67 -4.41 -18.95
N GLU A 143 -16.27 -3.34 -18.26
CA GLU A 143 -15.15 -2.47 -18.64
C GLU A 143 -14.18 -2.32 -17.45
N PRO A 144 -13.31 -3.31 -17.19
CA PRO A 144 -12.44 -3.32 -16.01
C PRO A 144 -11.23 -2.39 -16.17
N THR A 145 -11.51 -1.11 -16.38
CA THR A 145 -10.48 -0.07 -16.56
C THR A 145 -9.69 0.16 -15.28
N LEU A 146 -8.37 0.09 -15.37
CA LEU A 146 -7.47 0.27 -14.25
C LEU A 146 -6.49 1.42 -14.49
N TYR A 147 -6.35 2.28 -13.50
CA TYR A 147 -5.29 3.28 -13.40
C TYR A 147 -4.10 2.73 -12.63
N ASP A 148 -2.92 3.28 -12.86
CA ASP A 148 -1.76 3.08 -12.00
C ASP A 148 -1.54 4.32 -11.13
N LEU A 149 -1.66 4.17 -9.83
CA LEU A 149 -1.25 5.18 -8.86
C LEU A 149 0.20 4.90 -8.49
N VAL A 150 1.08 5.84 -8.81
CA VAL A 150 2.51 5.79 -8.47
C VAL A 150 2.75 6.81 -7.35
N VAL A 151 3.24 6.35 -6.23
CA VAL A 151 3.63 7.19 -5.09
C VAL A 151 5.14 7.20 -5.00
N ARG A 152 5.75 8.38 -4.87
CA ARG A 152 7.20 8.54 -4.66
C ARG A 152 7.43 9.45 -3.47
N ILE A 153 8.36 9.07 -2.62
CA ILE A 153 8.88 9.93 -1.56
C ILE A 153 10.19 10.51 -2.06
N ARG A 154 10.29 11.83 -2.14
CA ARG A 154 11.50 12.52 -2.58
C ARG A 154 12.13 13.29 -1.43
N ASP A 155 13.45 13.27 -1.36
CA ASP A 155 14.23 14.13 -0.47
C ASP A 155 14.29 15.57 -0.98
N LYS A 156 15.03 16.44 -0.27
CA LYS A 156 15.20 17.86 -0.64
C LYS A 156 15.95 18.02 -1.96
N GLU A 157 16.80 17.10 -2.30
CA GLU A 157 17.61 17.06 -3.52
C GLU A 157 16.81 16.51 -4.71
N GLY A 158 15.58 16.02 -4.47
CA GLY A 158 14.69 15.45 -5.48
C GLY A 158 14.91 13.96 -5.75
N ASN A 159 15.80 13.30 -5.01
CA ASN A 159 16.02 11.85 -5.16
C ASN A 159 14.85 11.08 -4.59
N VAL A 160 14.46 9.98 -5.25
CA VAL A 160 13.45 9.07 -4.75
C VAL A 160 14.08 8.20 -3.65
N VAL A 161 13.57 8.31 -2.43
CA VAL A 161 14.03 7.54 -1.27
C VAL A 161 13.19 6.29 -1.01
N ASP A 162 11.91 6.33 -1.44
CA ASP A 162 11.01 5.17 -1.45
C ASP A 162 9.87 5.39 -2.43
N GLY A 163 9.18 4.31 -2.83
CA GLY A 163 8.07 4.40 -3.76
C GLY A 163 7.16 3.18 -3.74
N TYR A 164 5.93 3.39 -4.21
CA TYR A 164 4.91 2.37 -4.28
C TYR A 164 4.07 2.56 -5.54
N ARG A 165 3.70 1.47 -6.19
CA ARG A 165 2.79 1.47 -7.35
C ARG A 165 1.62 0.55 -7.08
N ARG A 166 0.41 1.05 -7.35
CA ARG A 166 -0.82 0.30 -7.17
C ARG A 166 -1.76 0.48 -8.35
N ARG A 167 -2.24 -0.64 -8.89
CA ARG A 167 -3.39 -0.62 -9.80
C ARG A 167 -4.67 -0.41 -9.03
N MET A 168 -5.54 0.41 -9.58
CA MET A 168 -6.82 0.75 -8.96
C MET A 168 -7.90 1.04 -9.99
N GLY A 169 -9.10 0.54 -9.77
CA GLY A 169 -10.29 0.88 -10.54
C GLY A 169 -11.11 1.94 -9.80
N ILE A 170 -11.54 2.98 -10.49
CA ILE A 170 -12.39 4.04 -9.91
C ILE A 170 -13.83 3.60 -10.02
N ARG A 171 -14.51 3.39 -8.88
CA ARG A 171 -15.90 2.95 -8.82
C ARG A 171 -16.57 3.38 -7.52
N SER A 172 -17.89 3.41 -7.52
CA SER A 172 -18.75 3.40 -6.32
C SER A 172 -19.51 2.07 -6.24
N ILE A 173 -19.87 1.68 -5.04
CA ILE A 173 -20.75 0.55 -4.76
C ILE A 173 -21.83 1.10 -3.83
N GLU A 174 -23.09 1.06 -4.29
CA GLU A 174 -24.27 1.49 -3.55
C GLU A 174 -25.10 0.30 -3.10
#